data_d8c87782a8f52f14796d1bff9d08340c
#
_entry.id   d8c87782a8f52f14796d1bff9d08340c
#
_cell.length_a   1.000
_cell.length_b   1.000
_cell.length_c   1.000
_cell.angle_alpha   90.00
_cell.angle_beta   90.00
_cell.angle_gamma   90.00
#
_symmetry.space_group_name_H-M   'P 1'
#
loop_
_entity.id
_entity.type
_entity.pdbx_description
1 polymer ?
#
loop_
_entity_poly.entity_id
_entity_poly.type
_entity_poly.pdbx_seq_one_letter_code
_entity_poly.pdbx_strand_id
1 'polypeptide(L)'
;MNGKIVGSFLVISGLVAGVAMYWLQVYAYYEPAAFTPGEEIKLTPIVGDVPEAIIVENVTGFDATSSPLRFRACFSTPLSQGMLTETYRVYEKATPLVAPGWFDCFDANKIGEALETGDAIAFLSEANITHADLTQPGTASIDRVVAVFPDGQAFAWHQLNATE
;
A
#
# COMPACT_ATOMS: atom_id res chain seq x y z
N MET A 1 6.05 40.27 33.48
CA MET A 1 6.52 38.98 32.88
C MET A 1 7.73 39.26 32.01
N ASN A 2 8.80 38.50 32.16
CA ASN A 2 10.04 38.75 31.38
C ASN A 2 9.85 38.28 29.94
N GLY A 3 9.88 39.20 28.96
CA GLY A 3 9.61 38.89 27.54
C GLY A 3 10.49 37.77 26.95
N LYS A 4 11.71 37.59 27.51
CA LYS A 4 12.59 36.49 27.15
C LYS A 4 12.01 35.12 27.54
N ILE A 5 11.35 35.02 28.70
CA ILE A 5 10.73 33.77 29.19
C ILE A 5 9.55 33.41 28.30
N VAL A 6 8.71 34.37 27.95
CA VAL A 6 7.56 34.16 27.08
C VAL A 6 8.01 33.76 25.69
N GLY A 7 9.03 34.44 25.12
CA GLY A 7 9.59 34.10 23.82
C GLY A 7 10.20 32.70 23.79
N SER A 8 10.97 32.33 24.82
CA SER A 8 11.55 30.99 24.92
C SER A 8 10.46 29.91 25.04
N PHE A 9 9.41 30.14 25.83
CA PHE A 9 8.30 29.20 25.97
C PHE A 9 7.58 28.95 24.64
N LEU A 10 7.31 30.00 23.85
CA LEU A 10 6.67 29.87 22.55
C LEU A 10 7.53 29.07 21.56
N VAL A 11 8.83 29.34 21.52
CA VAL A 11 9.76 28.62 20.64
C VAL A 11 9.84 27.15 21.03
N ILE A 12 10.01 26.85 22.32
CA ILE A 12 10.12 25.47 22.81
C ILE A 12 8.83 24.70 22.57
N SER A 13 7.67 25.31 22.87
CA SER A 13 6.37 24.66 22.66
C SER A 13 6.13 24.38 21.17
N GLY A 14 6.51 25.31 20.29
CA GLY A 14 6.43 25.12 18.84
C GLY A 14 7.32 23.97 18.33
N LEU A 15 8.55 23.87 18.83
CA LEU A 15 9.46 22.79 18.51
C LEU A 15 8.94 21.43 19.00
N VAL A 16 8.48 21.36 20.25
CA VAL A 16 7.91 20.13 20.82
C VAL A 16 6.67 19.68 20.05
N ALA A 17 5.76 20.61 19.73
CA ALA A 17 4.58 20.32 18.95
C ALA A 17 4.94 19.85 17.53
N GLY A 18 5.92 20.48 16.88
CA GLY A 18 6.40 20.08 15.54
C GLY A 18 6.99 18.68 15.51
N VAL A 19 7.86 18.36 16.49
CA VAL A 19 8.46 17.01 16.60
C VAL A 19 7.38 15.96 16.91
N ALA A 20 6.46 16.26 17.83
CA ALA A 20 5.37 15.35 18.16
C ALA A 20 4.45 15.09 16.95
N MET A 21 4.09 16.14 16.23
CA MET A 21 3.26 16.03 15.02
C MET A 21 3.97 15.20 13.94
N TYR A 22 5.24 15.46 13.70
CA TYR A 22 6.04 14.69 12.75
C TYR A 22 6.08 13.20 13.10
N TRP A 23 6.36 12.88 14.38
CA TRP A 23 6.41 11.50 14.84
C TRP A 23 5.05 10.79 14.71
N LEU A 24 3.96 11.48 15.09
CA LEU A 24 2.60 10.96 14.94
C LEU A 24 2.22 10.69 13.48
N GLN A 25 2.62 11.55 12.56
CA GLN A 25 2.28 11.39 11.14
C GLN A 25 3.13 10.34 10.42
N VAL A 26 4.40 10.18 10.82
CA VAL A 26 5.36 9.37 10.08
C VAL A 26 5.53 7.97 10.67
N TYR A 27 5.34 7.79 11.98
CA TYR A 27 5.63 6.52 12.65
C TYR A 27 4.49 5.94 13.48
N ALA A 28 3.76 6.76 14.23
CA ALA A 28 2.92 6.30 15.34
C ALA A 28 1.74 5.38 14.97
N TYR A 29 1.26 5.45 13.73
CA TYR A 29 0.07 4.73 13.27
C TYR A 29 0.37 3.59 12.32
N TYR A 30 1.65 3.29 12.08
CA TYR A 30 2.08 2.21 11.22
C TYR A 30 2.44 0.98 12.03
N GLU A 31 1.93 -0.16 11.60
CA GLU A 31 2.19 -1.46 12.20
C GLU A 31 2.71 -2.41 11.11
N PRO A 32 3.58 -3.38 11.43
CA PRO A 32 3.93 -4.43 10.49
C PRO A 32 2.66 -5.14 10.02
N ALA A 33 2.52 -5.33 8.71
CA ALA A 33 1.39 -6.06 8.16
C ALA A 33 1.42 -7.52 8.64
N ALA A 34 0.27 -8.01 9.09
CA ALA A 34 0.13 -9.41 9.47
C ALA A 34 -0.08 -10.25 8.22
N PHE A 35 0.86 -11.13 7.93
CA PHE A 35 0.75 -12.09 6.83
C PHE A 35 0.54 -13.50 7.39
N THR A 36 -0.41 -14.23 6.78
CA THR A 36 -0.63 -15.65 7.09
C THR A 36 0.28 -16.50 6.20
N PRO A 37 1.16 -17.36 6.75
CA PRO A 37 2.06 -18.18 5.95
C PRO A 37 1.32 -19.00 4.89
N GLY A 38 1.74 -18.86 3.61
CA GLY A 38 1.13 -19.49 2.46
C GLY A 38 -0.12 -18.79 1.90
N GLU A 39 -0.54 -17.69 2.53
CA GLU A 39 -1.66 -16.85 2.10
C GLU A 39 -1.32 -15.34 2.18
N GLU A 40 -0.04 -15.01 2.11
CA GLU A 40 0.45 -13.64 2.32
C GLU A 40 -0.09 -12.69 1.26
N ILE A 41 -0.11 -13.14 0.01
CA ILE A 41 -0.58 -12.38 -1.15
C ILE A 41 -1.53 -13.26 -1.95
N LYS A 42 -2.66 -12.68 -2.31
CA LYS A 42 -3.68 -13.32 -3.13
C LYS A 42 -3.89 -12.52 -4.41
N LEU A 43 -4.29 -13.19 -5.47
CA LEU A 43 -4.74 -12.56 -6.71
C LEU A 43 -6.12 -13.09 -7.10
N THR A 44 -6.94 -12.23 -7.70
CA THR A 44 -8.27 -12.60 -8.18
C THR A 44 -8.15 -13.25 -9.55
N PRO A 45 -8.60 -14.52 -9.73
CA PRO A 45 -8.51 -15.20 -11.00
C PRO A 45 -9.44 -14.57 -12.07
N ILE A 46 -9.14 -14.82 -13.35
CA ILE A 46 -9.98 -14.36 -14.47
C ILE A 46 -11.36 -15.01 -14.38
N VAL A 47 -11.41 -16.28 -13.99
CA VAL A 47 -12.65 -17.03 -13.82
C VAL A 47 -12.95 -17.19 -12.33
N GLY A 48 -13.96 -16.51 -11.85
CA GLY A 48 -14.34 -16.47 -10.43
C GLY A 48 -14.03 -15.13 -9.77
N ASP A 49 -14.49 -14.96 -8.53
CA ASP A 49 -14.35 -13.71 -7.76
C ASP A 49 -13.64 -13.92 -6.42
N VAL A 50 -13.21 -15.16 -6.14
CA VAL A 50 -12.53 -15.49 -4.89
C VAL A 50 -11.03 -15.39 -5.10
N PRO A 51 -10.33 -14.50 -4.38
CA PRO A 51 -8.88 -14.38 -4.47
C PRO A 51 -8.16 -15.65 -4.03
N GLU A 52 -7.17 -16.07 -4.80
CA GLU A 52 -6.36 -17.28 -4.56
C GLU A 52 -4.92 -16.88 -4.18
N ALA A 53 -4.35 -17.61 -3.22
CA ALA A 53 -2.98 -17.39 -2.79
C ALA A 53 -1.98 -17.73 -3.90
N ILE A 54 -0.98 -16.87 -4.08
CA ILE A 54 0.14 -17.10 -5.00
C ILE A 54 1.42 -17.40 -4.22
N ILE A 55 2.38 -18.05 -4.88
CA ILE A 55 3.69 -18.30 -4.28
C ILE A 55 4.46 -16.99 -4.22
N VAL A 56 4.88 -16.62 -3.02
CA VAL A 56 5.66 -15.40 -2.77
C VAL A 56 6.81 -15.68 -1.80
N GLU A 57 7.85 -14.86 -1.88
CA GLU A 57 9.04 -14.94 -1.05
C GLU A 57 9.40 -13.55 -0.49
N ASN A 58 10.07 -13.52 0.66
CA ASN A 58 10.60 -12.30 1.27
C ASN A 58 9.54 -11.19 1.47
N VAL A 59 8.34 -11.56 1.87
CA VAL A 59 7.24 -10.62 2.06
C VAL A 59 7.53 -9.71 3.25
N THR A 60 7.54 -8.42 2.99
CA THR A 60 7.60 -7.37 4.01
C THR A 60 6.51 -6.34 3.73
N GLY A 61 5.90 -5.80 4.76
CA GLY A 61 4.85 -4.81 4.57
C GLY A 61 4.45 -4.13 5.86
N PHE A 62 3.69 -3.08 5.71
CA PHE A 62 3.05 -2.38 6.82
C PHE A 62 1.59 -2.06 6.46
N ASP A 63 0.83 -1.82 7.50
CA ASP A 63 -0.52 -1.30 7.42
C ASP A 63 -0.71 -0.19 8.47
N ALA A 64 -1.84 0.47 8.47
CA ALA A 64 -2.16 1.46 9.49
C ALA A 64 -3.66 1.50 9.77
N THR A 65 -3.99 1.48 11.04
CA THR A 65 -5.39 1.55 11.51
C THR A 65 -6.06 2.90 11.23
N SER A 66 -5.26 3.94 10.95
CA SER A 66 -5.75 5.30 10.73
C SER A 66 -6.31 5.57 9.34
N SER A 67 -6.02 4.70 8.36
CA SER A 67 -6.57 4.81 7.00
C SER A 67 -6.38 3.50 6.24
N PRO A 68 -7.42 3.00 5.58
CA PRO A 68 -7.36 1.77 4.80
C PRO A 68 -6.47 1.87 3.54
N LEU A 69 -6.05 3.08 3.15
CA LEU A 69 -5.17 3.31 2.00
C LEU A 69 -3.68 3.20 2.33
N ARG A 70 -3.31 2.90 3.58
CA ARG A 70 -1.90 2.93 3.99
C ARG A 70 -1.14 1.61 3.84
N PHE A 71 -1.81 0.53 3.49
CA PHE A 71 -1.15 -0.75 3.25
C PHE A 71 -0.12 -0.67 2.11
N ARG A 72 1.10 -1.14 2.35
CA ARG A 72 2.16 -1.35 1.35
C ARG A 72 2.91 -2.63 1.67
N ALA A 73 3.26 -3.37 0.63
CA ALA A 73 4.12 -4.54 0.78
C ALA A 73 5.09 -4.65 -0.40
N CYS A 74 6.27 -5.21 -0.10
CA CYS A 74 7.27 -5.60 -1.08
C CYS A 74 7.52 -7.10 -0.93
N PHE A 75 7.67 -7.81 -2.03
CA PHE A 75 7.95 -9.24 -2.06
C PHE A 75 8.55 -9.65 -3.40
N SER A 76 8.88 -10.91 -3.55
CA SER A 76 9.21 -11.50 -4.83
C SER A 76 8.32 -12.70 -5.12
N THR A 77 8.12 -13.00 -6.40
CA THR A 77 7.39 -14.19 -6.84
C THR A 77 8.15 -14.90 -7.96
N PRO A 78 8.23 -16.25 -7.93
CA PRO A 78 8.80 -17.02 -9.03
C PRO A 78 7.86 -17.13 -10.25
N LEU A 79 6.63 -16.63 -10.13
CA LEU A 79 5.63 -16.70 -11.21
C LEU A 79 5.93 -15.63 -12.26
N SER A 80 5.96 -16.02 -13.52
CA SER A 80 6.20 -15.08 -14.63
C SER A 80 4.97 -14.20 -14.89
N GLN A 81 5.18 -13.00 -15.39
CA GLN A 81 4.10 -12.10 -15.81
C GLN A 81 3.15 -12.78 -16.81
N GLY A 82 3.69 -13.57 -17.76
CA GLY A 82 2.87 -14.29 -18.73
C GLY A 82 1.92 -15.31 -18.10
N MET A 83 2.41 -16.10 -17.12
CA MET A 83 1.56 -17.02 -16.38
C MET A 83 0.49 -16.27 -15.58
N LEU A 84 0.88 -15.17 -14.94
CA LEU A 84 -0.06 -14.37 -14.14
C LEU A 84 -1.15 -13.73 -15.01
N THR A 85 -0.82 -13.21 -16.20
CA THR A 85 -1.80 -12.60 -17.13
C THR A 85 -2.79 -13.59 -17.73
N GLU A 86 -2.40 -14.85 -17.86
CA GLU A 86 -3.30 -15.91 -18.33
C GLU A 86 -4.24 -16.42 -17.22
N THR A 87 -3.90 -16.20 -15.95
CA THR A 87 -4.61 -16.78 -14.81
C THR A 87 -5.40 -15.74 -14.02
N TYR A 88 -4.85 -14.53 -13.85
CA TYR A 88 -5.38 -13.51 -12.94
C TYR A 88 -5.82 -12.24 -13.66
N ARG A 89 -6.71 -11.49 -13.03
CA ARG A 89 -7.26 -10.24 -13.58
C ARG A 89 -6.22 -9.14 -13.57
N VAL A 90 -5.91 -8.62 -14.75
CA VAL A 90 -5.11 -7.41 -14.90
C VAL A 90 -5.89 -6.19 -14.39
N TYR A 91 -5.21 -5.27 -13.74
CA TYR A 91 -5.77 -4.04 -13.19
C TYR A 91 -5.25 -2.83 -13.96
N GLU A 92 -6.03 -2.33 -14.92
CA GLU A 92 -5.59 -1.30 -15.89
C GLU A 92 -5.34 0.08 -15.29
N LYS A 93 -6.11 0.46 -14.25
CA LYS A 93 -6.04 1.81 -13.63
C LYS A 93 -5.25 1.80 -12.32
N ALA A 94 -4.15 1.07 -12.29
CA ALA A 94 -3.29 0.97 -11.12
C ALA A 94 -2.56 2.29 -10.86
N THR A 95 -2.71 2.81 -9.65
CA THR A 95 -2.06 4.05 -9.21
C THR A 95 -1.37 3.81 -7.87
N PRO A 96 -0.06 3.54 -7.87
CA PRO A 96 0.68 3.31 -6.63
C PRO A 96 0.73 4.59 -5.79
N LEU A 97 0.38 4.46 -4.52
CA LEU A 97 0.42 5.57 -3.57
C LEU A 97 1.76 5.58 -2.82
N VAL A 98 2.28 6.76 -2.54
CA VAL A 98 3.58 6.95 -1.88
C VAL A 98 3.63 6.23 -0.53
N ALA A 99 4.74 5.55 -0.26
CA ALA A 99 5.06 4.96 1.03
C ALA A 99 5.77 5.97 1.95
N PRO A 100 5.76 5.78 3.28
CA PRO A 100 6.62 6.55 4.19
C PRO A 100 8.09 6.37 3.83
N GLY A 101 8.89 7.43 4.01
CA GLY A 101 10.30 7.45 3.62
C GLY A 101 11.22 6.45 4.37
N TRP A 102 10.71 5.78 5.41
CA TRP A 102 11.44 4.70 6.11
C TRP A 102 11.16 3.29 5.53
N PHE A 103 10.23 3.18 4.56
CA PHE A 103 9.93 1.93 3.86
C PHE A 103 10.56 1.94 2.47
N ASP A 104 11.87 1.78 2.42
CA ASP A 104 12.72 2.04 1.27
C ASP A 104 12.50 1.09 0.08
N CYS A 105 11.90 -0.08 0.30
CA CYS A 105 11.68 -1.03 -0.79
C CYS A 105 10.57 -0.60 -1.75
N PHE A 106 9.64 0.28 -1.33
CA PHE A 106 8.46 0.68 -2.11
C PHE A 106 8.63 2.09 -2.69
N ASP A 107 8.93 2.18 -3.97
CA ASP A 107 9.00 3.45 -4.70
C ASP A 107 7.80 3.58 -5.66
N ALA A 108 6.80 4.39 -5.25
CA ALA A 108 5.59 4.61 -6.03
C ALA A 108 5.85 5.20 -7.42
N ASN A 109 6.87 6.07 -7.56
CA ASN A 109 7.20 6.69 -8.84
C ASN A 109 7.79 5.66 -9.81
N LYS A 110 8.75 4.85 -9.34
CA LYS A 110 9.34 3.76 -10.12
C LYS A 110 8.30 2.74 -10.54
N ILE A 111 7.39 2.36 -9.63
CA ILE A 111 6.30 1.42 -9.94
C ILE A 111 5.35 2.02 -10.97
N GLY A 112 4.95 3.29 -10.80
CA GLY A 112 4.07 3.99 -11.73
C GLY A 112 4.67 4.11 -13.13
N GLU A 113 5.94 4.50 -13.25
CA GLU A 113 6.66 4.58 -14.53
C GLU A 113 6.72 3.21 -15.22
N ALA A 114 7.02 2.14 -14.47
CA ALA A 114 7.06 0.80 -15.02
C ALA A 114 5.69 0.29 -15.50
N LEU A 115 4.61 0.67 -14.84
CA LEU A 115 3.24 0.37 -15.28
C LEU A 115 2.88 1.14 -16.55
N GLU A 116 3.29 2.41 -16.66
CA GLU A 116 3.05 3.24 -17.85
C GLU A 116 3.84 2.74 -19.08
N THR A 117 5.07 2.28 -18.88
CA THR A 117 5.94 1.73 -19.96
C THR A 117 5.60 0.29 -20.30
N GLY A 118 4.85 -0.42 -19.47
CA GLY A 118 4.53 -1.83 -19.63
C GLY A 118 5.64 -2.78 -19.14
N ASP A 119 6.65 -2.26 -18.44
CA ASP A 119 7.69 -3.07 -17.80
C ASP A 119 7.16 -3.81 -16.56
N ALA A 120 6.12 -3.28 -15.91
CA ALA A 120 5.39 -3.97 -14.86
C ALA A 120 3.93 -4.17 -15.27
N ILE A 121 3.30 -5.22 -14.71
CA ILE A 121 1.88 -5.51 -14.92
C ILE A 121 1.19 -5.50 -13.56
N ALA A 122 0.09 -4.76 -13.46
CA ALA A 122 -0.73 -4.72 -12.26
C ALA A 122 -1.87 -5.75 -12.33
N PHE A 123 -2.13 -6.39 -11.19
CA PHE A 123 -3.18 -7.39 -11.02
C PHE A 123 -4.11 -7.00 -9.87
N LEU A 124 -5.38 -7.35 -10.00
CA LEU A 124 -6.33 -7.26 -8.90
C LEU A 124 -6.01 -8.34 -7.86
N SER A 125 -5.66 -7.93 -6.66
CA SER A 125 -5.51 -8.85 -5.53
C SER A 125 -6.86 -9.13 -4.88
N GLU A 126 -7.40 -8.13 -4.23
CA GLU A 126 -8.70 -8.22 -3.55
C GLU A 126 -9.52 -6.96 -3.86
N ALA A 127 -10.77 -7.16 -4.27
CA ALA A 127 -11.70 -6.07 -4.52
C ALA A 127 -12.49 -5.71 -3.27
N ASN A 128 -12.86 -4.44 -3.14
CA ASN A 128 -13.79 -3.95 -2.11
C ASN A 128 -13.33 -4.26 -0.68
N ILE A 129 -12.03 -4.08 -0.38
CA ILE A 129 -11.52 -4.21 0.97
C ILE A 129 -12.07 -3.04 1.80
N THR A 130 -13.15 -3.29 2.52
CA THR A 130 -13.74 -2.32 3.44
C THR A 130 -13.28 -2.66 4.86
N HIS A 131 -12.65 -1.70 5.55
CA HIS A 131 -12.61 -1.78 7.00
C HIS A 131 -14.03 -1.68 7.54
N ALA A 132 -14.35 -2.46 8.57
CA ALA A 132 -15.71 -2.62 9.12
C ALA A 132 -16.44 -1.29 9.45
N ASP A 133 -15.70 -0.19 9.61
CA ASP A 133 -16.25 1.13 9.94
C ASP A 133 -16.63 1.99 8.72
N LEU A 134 -16.38 1.54 7.48
CA LEU A 134 -16.63 2.29 6.25
C LEU A 134 -17.87 1.80 5.47
N THR A 135 -18.77 1.09 6.11
CA THR A 135 -20.00 0.53 5.50
C THR A 135 -21.10 1.59 5.26
N GLN A 136 -20.74 2.85 5.06
CA GLN A 136 -21.73 3.87 4.68
C GLN A 136 -22.01 3.81 3.16
N PRO A 137 -23.27 3.88 2.75
CA PRO A 137 -23.62 3.95 1.34
C PRO A 137 -22.96 5.15 0.66
N GLY A 138 -22.25 4.94 -0.43
CA GLY A 138 -21.53 6.00 -1.16
C GLY A 138 -20.05 6.15 -0.78
N THR A 139 -19.50 5.30 0.09
CA THR A 139 -18.06 5.24 0.35
C THR A 139 -17.35 4.61 -0.85
N ALA A 140 -16.32 5.29 -1.35
CA ALA A 140 -15.50 4.72 -2.42
C ALA A 140 -14.93 3.37 -1.97
N SER A 141 -15.04 2.36 -2.81
CA SER A 141 -14.47 1.05 -2.52
C SER A 141 -12.95 1.09 -2.64
N ILE A 142 -12.29 0.23 -1.91
CA ILE A 142 -10.82 0.13 -1.88
C ILE A 142 -10.44 -1.23 -2.40
N ASP A 143 -9.53 -1.24 -3.38
CA ASP A 143 -8.97 -2.46 -3.94
C ASP A 143 -7.52 -2.61 -3.48
N ARG A 144 -7.11 -3.87 -3.28
CA ARG A 144 -5.70 -4.22 -3.19
C ARG A 144 -5.19 -4.57 -4.58
N VAL A 145 -4.11 -3.92 -4.97
CA VAL A 145 -3.47 -4.09 -6.28
C VAL A 145 -2.05 -4.61 -6.07
N VAL A 146 -1.61 -5.47 -6.96
CA VAL A 146 -0.25 -6.03 -6.99
C VAL A 146 0.38 -5.72 -8.34
N ALA A 147 1.53 -5.04 -8.35
CA ALA A 147 2.37 -4.89 -9.54
C ALA A 147 3.49 -5.93 -9.52
N VAL A 148 3.72 -6.60 -10.63
CA VAL A 148 4.78 -7.59 -10.80
C VAL A 148 5.71 -7.17 -11.94
N PHE A 149 7.01 -7.17 -11.67
CA PHE A 149 8.08 -6.86 -12.61
C PHE A 149 8.60 -8.12 -13.30
N PRO A 150 9.31 -8.00 -14.46
CA PRO A 150 9.84 -9.15 -15.18
C PRO A 150 10.88 -9.98 -14.42
N ASP A 151 11.57 -9.34 -13.44
CA ASP A 151 12.56 -9.98 -12.58
C ASP A 151 11.96 -10.70 -11.37
N GLY A 152 10.62 -10.69 -11.24
CA GLY A 152 9.88 -11.29 -10.14
C GLY A 152 9.74 -10.38 -8.91
N GLN A 153 10.32 -9.16 -8.90
CA GLN A 153 10.00 -8.19 -7.86
C GLN A 153 8.52 -7.82 -7.96
N ALA A 154 7.87 -7.69 -6.81
CA ALA A 154 6.46 -7.38 -6.77
C ALA A 154 6.11 -6.46 -5.58
N PHE A 155 5.08 -5.67 -5.78
CA PHE A 155 4.65 -4.62 -4.85
C PHE A 155 3.13 -4.65 -4.71
N ALA A 156 2.64 -4.55 -3.48
CA ALA A 156 1.21 -4.47 -3.22
C ALA A 156 0.84 -3.19 -2.48
N TRP A 157 -0.31 -2.63 -2.81
CA TRP A 157 -0.86 -1.46 -2.14
C TRP A 157 -2.38 -1.46 -2.17
N HIS A 158 -2.99 -0.61 -1.33
CA HIS A 158 -4.40 -0.28 -1.42
C HIS A 158 -4.59 1.03 -2.19
N GLN A 159 -5.60 1.07 -3.04
CA GLN A 159 -6.05 2.29 -3.73
C GLN A 159 -7.56 2.37 -3.78
N LEU A 160 -8.07 3.58 -4.03
CA LEU A 160 -9.49 3.75 -4.32
C LEU A 160 -9.82 3.10 -5.65
N ASN A 161 -10.90 2.34 -5.67
CA ASN A 161 -11.47 1.86 -6.91
C ASN A 161 -11.95 3.07 -7.71
N ALA A 162 -11.43 3.23 -8.91
CA ALA A 162 -11.93 4.23 -9.85
C ALA A 162 -13.30 3.75 -10.38
N THR A 163 -14.35 3.99 -9.61
CA THR A 163 -15.72 3.85 -10.15
C THR A 163 -15.89 4.87 -11.27
N GLU A 164 -16.26 4.35 -12.44
CA GLU A 164 -16.68 5.18 -13.56
C GLU A 164 -17.89 6.04 -13.21
#